data_6f465e907e5ebec167710ca2c6d9aa2b
#
_entry.id   6f465e907e5ebec167710ca2c6d9aa2b
#
_cell.length_a   1.000
_cell.length_b   1.000
_cell.length_c   1.000
_cell.angle_alpha   90.00
_cell.angle_beta   90.00
_cell.angle_gamma   90.00
#
_symmetry.space_group_name_H-M   'P 1'
#
loop_
_entity.id
_entity.type
_entity.pdbx_description
1 polymer ?
#
loop_
_entity_poly.entity_id
_entity_poly.type
_entity_poly.pdbx_seq_one_letter_code
_entity_poly.pdbx_strand_id
1 'polypeptide(L)'
;MIGKLKGLIDSYGEDYVILDVGGVGYQVHCSTRTLQALPSPGEAAVLSIETYVREDQIKLFGFRTDVEREWFRLLQTVQGVGAKVSLAVLGTLPPAELANAIALRDKAAVSRTPGVGPKVAERIVTELKDKAPAFANVDPALVKLSGAIDDKRAPRPVADAISALVNLGYGQPQAAAAIASASRSAGEHAETAQLIRLGLKELSK
;
A
#
# COMPACT_ATOMS: atom_id res chain seq x y z
N MET A 1 7.08 14.61 -18.85
CA MET A 1 6.41 14.12 -17.63
C MET A 1 7.33 13.12 -16.94
N ILE A 2 7.54 13.26 -15.62
CA ILE A 2 8.42 12.37 -14.84
C ILE A 2 7.55 11.28 -14.23
N GLY A 3 7.82 10.01 -14.57
CA GLY A 3 7.03 8.88 -14.09
C GLY A 3 7.73 8.03 -13.01
N LYS A 4 9.08 8.15 -12.90
CA LYS A 4 9.89 7.39 -11.95
C LYS A 4 11.20 8.14 -11.71
N LEU A 5 11.66 8.15 -10.48
CA LEU A 5 13.01 8.60 -10.10
C LEU A 5 13.74 7.48 -9.36
N LYS A 6 15.03 7.32 -9.70
CA LYS A 6 15.97 6.45 -8.99
C LYS A 6 17.24 7.25 -8.72
N GLY A 7 17.61 7.40 -7.47
CA GLY A 7 18.75 8.20 -7.06
C GLY A 7 19.13 7.94 -5.61
N LEU A 8 19.94 8.84 -5.05
CA LEU A 8 20.32 8.83 -3.65
C LEU A 8 19.43 9.81 -2.88
N ILE A 9 19.07 9.47 -1.66
CA ILE A 9 18.43 10.43 -0.76
C ILE A 9 19.47 11.50 -0.39
N ASP A 10 19.18 12.76 -0.70
CA ASP A 10 19.99 13.90 -0.30
C ASP A 10 19.57 14.37 1.11
N SER A 11 18.31 14.75 1.24
CA SER A 11 17.79 15.30 2.49
C SER A 11 16.27 15.11 2.60
N TYR A 12 15.75 15.26 3.82
CA TYR A 12 14.33 15.21 4.15
C TYR A 12 13.82 16.58 4.57
N GLY A 13 12.64 16.96 4.06
CA GLY A 13 11.82 18.04 4.59
C GLY A 13 10.66 17.51 5.42
N GLU A 14 9.74 18.39 5.78
CA GLU A 14 8.56 18.04 6.58
C GLU A 14 7.61 17.08 5.83
N ASP A 15 7.34 17.36 4.54
CA ASP A 15 6.40 16.61 3.69
C ASP A 15 7.03 16.19 2.35
N TYR A 16 8.35 16.24 2.23
CA TYR A 16 9.07 15.90 1.00
C TYR A 16 10.44 15.27 1.27
N VAL A 17 10.98 14.66 0.26
CA VAL A 17 12.37 14.20 0.18
C VAL A 17 13.04 14.86 -1.01
N ILE A 18 14.33 15.19 -0.90
CA ILE A 18 15.16 15.56 -2.04
C ILE A 18 15.91 14.30 -2.49
N LEU A 19 15.71 13.94 -3.75
CA LEU A 19 16.36 12.80 -4.39
C LEU A 19 17.38 13.33 -5.40
N ASP A 20 18.65 13.04 -5.17
CA ASP A 20 19.73 13.33 -6.12
C ASP A 20 19.73 12.28 -7.22
N VAL A 21 19.51 12.73 -8.43
CA VAL A 21 19.57 11.91 -9.64
C VAL A 21 20.64 12.49 -10.56
N GLY A 22 21.87 12.00 -10.43
CA GLY A 22 23.01 12.42 -11.23
C GLY A 22 23.42 13.88 -11.03
N GLY A 23 23.35 14.40 -9.80
CA GLY A 23 23.70 15.76 -9.44
C GLY A 23 22.52 16.76 -9.54
N VAL A 24 21.32 16.28 -9.86
CA VAL A 24 20.10 17.10 -9.85
C VAL A 24 19.22 16.70 -8.70
N GLY A 25 18.96 17.62 -7.74
CA GLY A 25 18.07 17.41 -6.63
C GLY A 25 16.61 17.58 -7.00
N TYR A 26 15.85 16.49 -7.00
CA TYR A 26 14.41 16.52 -7.21
C TYR A 26 13.66 16.58 -5.88
N GLN A 27 12.90 17.65 -5.66
CA GLN A 27 12.00 17.73 -4.50
C GLN A 27 10.73 16.94 -4.80
N VAL A 28 10.49 15.89 -4.01
CA VAL A 28 9.38 14.95 -4.18
C VAL A 28 8.53 14.93 -2.93
N HIS A 29 7.28 15.39 -3.04
CA HIS A 29 6.31 15.34 -1.94
C HIS A 29 5.81 13.90 -1.75
N CYS A 30 5.80 13.45 -0.50
CA CYS A 30 5.43 12.08 -0.16
C CYS A 30 4.47 12.04 1.02
N SER A 31 3.75 10.94 1.17
CA SER A 31 3.00 10.69 2.40
C SER A 31 3.97 10.45 3.57
N THR A 32 3.55 10.76 4.78
CA THR A 32 4.33 10.50 6.01
C THR A 32 4.81 9.05 6.07
N ARG A 33 3.96 8.12 5.67
CA ARG A 33 4.28 6.69 5.62
C ARG A 33 5.35 6.36 4.59
N THR A 34 5.32 6.99 3.41
CA THR A 34 6.37 6.86 2.41
C THR A 34 7.69 7.40 2.94
N LEU A 35 7.70 8.61 3.54
CA LEU A 35 8.91 9.20 4.12
C LEU A 35 9.53 8.33 5.22
N GLN A 36 8.72 7.78 6.11
CA GLN A 36 9.18 6.89 7.19
C GLN A 36 9.77 5.57 6.68
N ALA A 37 9.36 5.12 5.50
CA ALA A 37 9.82 3.87 4.91
C ALA A 37 10.98 4.04 3.92
N LEU A 38 11.38 5.27 3.62
CA LEU A 38 12.56 5.56 2.81
C LEU A 38 13.85 5.38 3.63
N PRO A 39 14.98 5.02 2.97
CA PRO A 39 16.26 4.82 3.63
C PRO A 39 16.91 6.14 4.07
N SER A 40 18.00 6.05 4.81
CA SER A 40 18.73 7.21 5.31
C SER A 40 19.36 8.06 4.18
N PRO A 41 19.68 9.35 4.44
CA PRO A 41 20.46 10.16 3.50
C PRO A 41 21.74 9.47 3.06
N GLY A 42 22.06 9.57 1.76
CA GLY A 42 23.17 8.89 1.10
C GLY A 42 22.84 7.50 0.56
N GLU A 43 21.72 6.92 0.92
CA GLU A 43 21.30 5.60 0.43
C GLU A 43 20.39 5.71 -0.82
N ALA A 44 20.38 4.63 -1.61
CA ALA A 44 19.62 4.59 -2.86
C ALA A 44 18.12 4.38 -2.62
N ALA A 45 17.30 5.16 -3.33
CA ALA A 45 15.86 5.01 -3.33
C ALA A 45 15.28 5.02 -4.74
N VAL A 46 14.09 4.42 -4.87
CA VAL A 46 13.29 4.42 -6.10
C VAL A 46 11.88 4.83 -5.74
N LEU A 47 11.35 5.82 -6.45
CA LEU A 47 9.99 6.29 -6.30
C LEU A 47 9.25 6.29 -7.63
N SER A 48 8.01 5.81 -7.62
CA SER A 48 7.04 6.07 -8.68
C SER A 48 6.54 7.49 -8.55
N ILE A 49 6.53 8.26 -9.64
CA ILE A 49 6.26 9.69 -9.60
C ILE A 49 4.96 10.02 -10.31
N GLU A 50 4.18 10.87 -9.69
CA GLU A 50 3.12 11.65 -10.33
C GLU A 50 3.58 13.08 -10.51
N THR A 51 3.61 13.54 -11.77
CA THR A 51 3.95 14.93 -12.09
C THR A 51 2.68 15.77 -12.17
N TYR A 52 2.58 16.74 -11.29
CA TYR A 52 1.46 17.67 -11.24
C TYR A 52 1.90 19.02 -11.78
N VAL A 53 1.31 19.42 -12.90
CA VAL A 53 1.65 20.67 -13.58
C VAL A 53 0.46 21.61 -13.51
N ARG A 54 0.73 22.84 -13.06
CA ARG A 54 -0.16 24.00 -13.18
C ARG A 54 0.57 25.14 -13.87
N GLU A 55 -0.13 26.21 -14.16
CA GLU A 55 0.45 27.37 -14.83
C GLU A 55 1.64 27.97 -14.07
N ASP A 56 1.59 27.94 -12.75
CA ASP A 56 2.54 28.58 -11.83
C ASP A 56 3.51 27.61 -11.13
N GLN A 57 3.30 26.28 -11.26
CA GLN A 57 4.11 25.32 -10.50
C GLN A 57 4.16 23.93 -11.11
N ILE A 58 5.31 23.29 -10.93
CA ILE A 58 5.48 21.85 -11.16
C ILE A 58 5.77 21.18 -9.82
N LYS A 59 4.94 20.22 -9.43
CA LYS A 59 5.16 19.41 -8.22
C LYS A 59 5.29 17.96 -8.58
N LEU A 60 6.23 17.29 -7.90
CA LEU A 60 6.40 15.85 -8.00
C LEU A 60 5.86 15.20 -6.72
N PHE A 61 5.01 14.20 -6.89
CA PHE A 61 4.51 13.37 -5.81
C PHE A 61 5.09 11.98 -5.93
N GLY A 62 5.68 11.46 -4.85
CA GLY A 62 6.39 10.20 -4.84
C GLY A 62 5.69 9.11 -4.05
N PHE A 63 5.75 7.90 -4.60
CA PHE A 63 5.10 6.71 -4.05
C PHE A 63 6.08 5.53 -4.09
N ARG A 64 5.97 4.63 -3.12
CA ARG A 64 6.78 3.41 -3.10
C ARG A 64 6.35 2.40 -4.18
N THR A 65 5.08 2.43 -4.55
CA THR A 65 4.49 1.51 -5.53
C THR A 65 3.62 2.25 -6.53
N ASP A 66 3.45 1.66 -7.72
CA ASP A 66 2.51 2.16 -8.72
C ASP A 66 1.06 2.12 -8.22
N VAL A 67 0.73 1.16 -7.35
CA VAL A 67 -0.58 1.03 -6.72
C VAL A 67 -0.91 2.26 -5.89
N GLU A 68 0.03 2.75 -5.06
CA GLU A 68 -0.15 3.98 -4.28
C GLU A 68 -0.34 5.20 -5.20
N ARG A 69 0.42 5.27 -6.31
CA ARG A 69 0.28 6.33 -7.30
C ARG A 69 -1.10 6.33 -7.98
N GLU A 70 -1.62 5.16 -8.32
CA GLU A 70 -2.96 5.05 -8.91
C GLU A 70 -4.05 5.42 -7.92
N TRP A 71 -3.94 5.03 -6.67
CA TRP A 71 -4.85 5.49 -5.62
C TRP A 71 -4.79 7.01 -5.43
N PHE A 72 -3.60 7.61 -5.49
CA PHE A 72 -3.45 9.05 -5.43
C PHE A 72 -4.20 9.77 -6.55
N ARG A 73 -4.09 9.28 -7.78
CA ARG A 73 -4.84 9.80 -8.94
C ARG A 73 -6.35 9.63 -8.74
N LEU A 74 -6.76 8.44 -8.32
CA LEU A 74 -8.16 8.10 -8.13
C LEU A 74 -8.81 8.96 -7.04
N LEU A 75 -8.15 9.15 -5.91
CA LEU A 75 -8.62 10.01 -4.84
C LEU A 75 -8.89 11.45 -5.31
N GLN A 76 -8.04 11.98 -6.18
CA GLN A 76 -8.20 13.34 -6.71
C GLN A 76 -9.39 13.50 -7.67
N THR A 77 -10.01 12.42 -8.14
CA THR A 77 -11.26 12.49 -8.91
C THR A 77 -12.46 12.81 -8.04
N VAL A 78 -12.35 12.66 -6.72
CA VAL A 78 -13.41 12.94 -5.77
C VAL A 78 -13.47 14.44 -5.47
N GLN A 79 -14.66 15.03 -5.58
CA GLN A 79 -14.83 16.46 -5.32
C GLN A 79 -14.46 16.83 -3.86
N GLY A 80 -13.55 17.78 -3.72
CA GLY A 80 -13.04 18.23 -2.41
C GLY A 80 -11.79 17.48 -1.93
N VAL A 81 -11.27 16.55 -2.74
CA VAL A 81 -10.03 15.84 -2.46
C VAL A 81 -8.92 16.34 -3.38
N GLY A 82 -8.01 17.13 -2.85
CA GLY A 82 -6.81 17.58 -3.54
C GLY A 82 -5.58 16.72 -3.22
N ALA A 83 -4.44 17.06 -3.81
CA ALA A 83 -3.18 16.32 -3.64
C ALA A 83 -2.77 16.16 -2.16
N LYS A 84 -2.88 17.22 -1.34
CA LYS A 84 -2.54 17.18 0.09
C LYS A 84 -3.41 16.18 0.84
N VAL A 85 -4.72 16.19 0.59
CA VAL A 85 -5.68 15.26 1.22
C VAL A 85 -5.42 13.83 0.74
N SER A 86 -5.15 13.64 -0.56
CA SER A 86 -4.82 12.31 -1.11
C SER A 86 -3.58 11.70 -0.48
N LEU A 87 -2.51 12.50 -0.27
CA LEU A 87 -1.31 12.06 0.46
C LEU A 87 -1.63 11.71 1.91
N ALA A 88 -2.45 12.53 2.59
CA ALA A 88 -2.84 12.26 3.97
C ALA A 88 -3.64 10.96 4.10
N VAL A 89 -4.57 10.68 3.16
CA VAL A 89 -5.32 9.43 3.11
C VAL A 89 -4.37 8.24 2.95
N LEU A 90 -3.43 8.29 2.00
CA LEU A 90 -2.45 7.22 1.78
C LEU A 90 -1.42 7.09 2.90
N GLY A 91 -1.18 8.18 3.65
CA GLY A 91 -0.37 8.15 4.86
C GLY A 91 -1.07 7.46 6.03
N THR A 92 -2.41 7.56 6.10
CA THR A 92 -3.23 6.99 7.18
C THR A 92 -3.65 5.56 6.87
N LEU A 93 -4.11 5.31 5.64
CA LEU A 93 -4.63 4.02 5.19
C LEU A 93 -3.73 3.42 4.10
N PRO A 94 -3.15 2.24 4.32
CA PRO A 94 -2.53 1.46 3.25
C PRO A 94 -3.50 1.22 2.09
N PRO A 95 -3.02 1.02 0.85
CA PRO A 95 -3.87 0.71 -0.30
C PRO A 95 -4.90 -0.40 -0.07
N ALA A 96 -4.52 -1.47 0.62
CA ALA A 96 -5.42 -2.59 0.93
C ALA A 96 -6.51 -2.18 1.95
N GLU A 97 -6.16 -1.44 2.99
CA GLU A 97 -7.13 -0.94 3.97
C GLU A 97 -8.07 0.10 3.37
N LEU A 98 -7.54 0.97 2.50
CA LEU A 98 -8.35 1.95 1.77
C LEU A 98 -9.37 1.23 0.86
N ALA A 99 -8.93 0.20 0.12
CA ALA A 99 -9.81 -0.62 -0.70
C ALA A 99 -10.92 -1.28 0.13
N ASN A 100 -10.57 -1.84 1.30
CA ASN A 100 -11.54 -2.43 2.22
C ASN A 100 -12.51 -1.40 2.79
N ALA A 101 -12.02 -0.24 3.22
CA ALA A 101 -12.87 0.84 3.73
C ALA A 101 -13.89 1.30 2.67
N ILE A 102 -13.47 1.39 1.41
CA ILE A 102 -14.36 1.73 0.29
C ILE A 102 -15.38 0.62 0.02
N ALA A 103 -14.94 -0.63 -0.04
CA ALA A 103 -15.82 -1.79 -0.29
C ALA A 103 -16.91 -1.94 0.80
N LEU A 104 -16.52 -1.74 2.06
CA LEU A 104 -17.40 -1.82 3.23
C LEU A 104 -18.18 -0.52 3.52
N ARG A 105 -17.92 0.55 2.74
CA ARG A 105 -18.44 1.91 3.00
C ARG A 105 -18.11 2.43 4.40
N ASP A 106 -16.94 2.06 4.90
CA ASP A 106 -16.47 2.50 6.22
C ASP A 106 -15.93 3.94 6.16
N LYS A 107 -16.85 4.89 6.22
CA LYS A 107 -16.51 6.31 6.30
C LYS A 107 -15.77 6.69 7.58
N ALA A 108 -15.92 5.93 8.66
CA ALA A 108 -15.25 6.21 9.92
C ALA A 108 -13.74 5.94 9.79
N ALA A 109 -13.34 4.86 9.10
CA ALA A 109 -11.94 4.59 8.81
C ALA A 109 -11.29 5.73 8.00
N VAL A 110 -11.97 6.23 6.96
CA VAL A 110 -11.47 7.32 6.12
C VAL A 110 -11.45 8.66 6.87
N SER A 111 -12.43 8.93 7.73
CA SER A 111 -12.51 10.18 8.53
C SER A 111 -11.40 10.32 9.58
N ARG A 112 -10.66 9.24 9.90
CA ARG A 112 -9.47 9.31 10.77
C ARG A 112 -8.31 10.07 10.14
N THR A 113 -8.36 10.26 8.83
CA THR A 113 -7.34 11.01 8.10
C THR A 113 -7.39 12.51 8.44
N PRO A 114 -6.27 13.14 8.83
CA PRO A 114 -6.21 14.57 9.04
C PRO A 114 -6.66 15.34 7.79
N GLY A 115 -7.58 16.30 7.97
CA GLY A 115 -8.14 17.09 6.86
C GLY A 115 -9.28 16.43 6.09
N VAL A 116 -9.73 15.24 6.50
CA VAL A 116 -10.90 14.56 5.93
C VAL A 116 -12.07 14.64 6.90
N GLY A 117 -13.03 15.50 6.56
CA GLY A 117 -14.29 15.59 7.32
C GLY A 117 -15.29 14.50 6.91
N PRO A 118 -16.39 14.32 7.70
CA PRO A 118 -17.37 13.25 7.45
C PRO A 118 -17.99 13.29 6.04
N LYS A 119 -18.25 14.49 5.51
CA LYS A 119 -18.80 14.66 4.15
C LYS A 119 -17.82 14.22 3.05
N VAL A 120 -16.53 14.52 3.23
CA VAL A 120 -15.49 14.11 2.27
C VAL A 120 -15.25 12.61 2.35
N ALA A 121 -15.21 12.04 3.57
CA ALA A 121 -15.10 10.59 3.77
C ALA A 121 -16.26 9.83 3.11
N GLU A 122 -17.50 10.32 3.28
CA GLU A 122 -18.68 9.71 2.66
C GLU A 122 -18.61 9.77 1.13
N ARG A 123 -18.14 10.88 0.55
CA ARG A 123 -17.90 10.98 -0.89
C ARG A 123 -16.84 9.99 -1.36
N ILE A 124 -15.71 9.90 -0.68
CA ILE A 124 -14.63 8.97 -1.03
C ILE A 124 -15.19 7.54 -1.12
N VAL A 125 -15.87 7.05 -0.07
CA VAL A 125 -16.36 5.66 -0.06
C VAL A 125 -17.51 5.42 -1.05
N THR A 126 -18.27 6.47 -1.42
CA THR A 126 -19.40 6.35 -2.35
C THR A 126 -18.94 6.43 -3.81
N GLU A 127 -18.15 7.47 -4.15
CA GLU A 127 -17.74 7.73 -5.54
C GLU A 127 -16.67 6.75 -6.04
N LEU A 128 -15.85 6.19 -5.13
CA LEU A 128 -14.78 5.25 -5.49
C LEU A 128 -15.18 3.78 -5.41
N LYS A 129 -16.39 3.44 -4.94
CA LYS A 129 -16.86 2.06 -4.82
C LYS A 129 -16.71 1.27 -6.11
N ASP A 130 -17.11 1.86 -7.23
CA ASP A 130 -17.11 1.21 -8.54
C ASP A 130 -15.85 1.50 -9.37
N LYS A 131 -14.93 2.32 -8.83
CA LYS A 131 -13.69 2.75 -9.47
C LYS A 131 -12.44 2.19 -8.79
N ALA A 132 -12.60 1.43 -7.71
CA ALA A 132 -11.46 0.82 -7.03
C ALA A 132 -10.61 0.06 -8.05
N PRO A 133 -9.28 0.28 -8.08
CA PRO A 133 -8.41 -0.34 -9.06
C PRO A 133 -8.56 -1.86 -9.09
N ALA A 134 -8.39 -2.48 -10.26
CA ALA A 134 -8.61 -3.93 -10.48
C ALA A 134 -7.77 -4.84 -9.55
N PHE A 135 -6.71 -4.33 -8.93
CA PHE A 135 -5.94 -5.04 -7.90
C PHE A 135 -6.61 -5.00 -6.50
N ALA A 136 -7.69 -4.23 -6.31
CA ALA A 136 -8.59 -4.40 -5.16
C ALA A 136 -9.44 -5.68 -5.26
N ASN A 137 -9.48 -6.33 -6.41
CA ASN A 137 -9.99 -7.70 -6.58
C ASN A 137 -9.00 -8.76 -6.07
N VAL A 138 -8.28 -8.48 -5.01
CA VAL A 138 -7.68 -9.52 -4.20
C VAL A 138 -8.84 -10.33 -3.63
N ASP A 139 -8.86 -11.63 -3.95
CA ASP A 139 -9.85 -12.59 -3.47
C ASP A 139 -10.27 -12.25 -2.03
N PRO A 140 -11.57 -12.08 -1.72
CA PRO A 140 -12.04 -11.75 -0.37
C PRO A 140 -11.50 -12.69 0.72
N ALA A 141 -11.13 -13.92 0.34
CA ALA A 141 -10.45 -14.86 1.21
C ALA A 141 -9.00 -14.44 1.52
N LEU A 142 -8.27 -13.85 0.55
CA LEU A 142 -6.91 -13.32 0.72
C LEU A 142 -6.90 -12.01 1.50
N VAL A 143 -7.93 -11.17 1.33
CA VAL A 143 -8.10 -9.93 2.11
C VAL A 143 -8.41 -10.27 3.57
N LYS A 144 -9.24 -11.27 3.83
CA LYS A 144 -9.48 -11.78 5.20
C LYS A 144 -8.22 -12.36 5.83
N LEU A 145 -7.37 -13.02 5.04
CA LEU A 145 -6.10 -13.57 5.54
C LEU A 145 -5.04 -12.48 5.80
N SER A 146 -4.91 -11.48 4.93
CA SER A 146 -3.96 -10.37 5.12
C SER A 146 -4.38 -9.43 6.25
N GLY A 147 -5.67 -9.16 6.41
CA GLY A 147 -6.22 -8.46 7.57
C GLY A 147 -6.09 -9.23 8.88
N ALA A 148 -6.08 -10.57 8.82
CA ALA A 148 -5.87 -11.42 9.99
C ALA A 148 -4.39 -11.50 10.43
N ILE A 149 -3.44 -11.12 9.56
CA ILE A 149 -2.00 -11.07 9.90
C ILE A 149 -1.66 -9.81 10.71
N ASP A 150 -2.33 -8.69 10.44
CA ASP A 150 -2.14 -7.44 11.19
C ASP A 150 -2.97 -7.41 12.51
N ASP A 151 -4.10 -8.10 12.55
CA ASP A 151 -4.93 -8.25 13.73
C ASP A 151 -4.59 -9.62 14.35
N LYS A 152 -3.93 -9.69 15.50
CA LYS A 152 -3.54 -10.86 16.31
C LYS A 152 -4.56 -12.04 16.41
N ARG A 153 -5.44 -12.20 15.44
CA ARG A 153 -6.56 -13.15 15.33
C ARG A 153 -6.33 -14.31 14.36
N ALA A 154 -5.28 -14.25 13.51
CA ALA A 154 -4.94 -15.44 12.74
C ALA A 154 -4.41 -16.52 13.71
N PRO A 155 -4.77 -17.81 13.55
CA PRO A 155 -4.09 -18.88 14.26
C PRO A 155 -2.59 -18.71 14.06
N ARG A 156 -1.82 -18.64 15.14
CA ARG A 156 -0.35 -18.46 15.09
C ARG A 156 0.34 -19.32 14.03
N PRO A 157 0.00 -20.62 13.84
CA PRO A 157 0.62 -21.47 12.83
C PRO A 157 0.50 -20.94 11.39
N VAL A 158 -0.61 -20.32 11.01
CA VAL A 158 -0.84 -19.76 9.66
C VAL A 158 -0.01 -18.50 9.44
N ALA A 159 0.00 -17.60 10.40
CA ALA A 159 0.79 -16.36 10.32
C ALA A 159 2.30 -16.64 10.27
N ASP A 160 2.77 -17.57 11.10
CA ASP A 160 4.17 -18.00 11.14
C ASP A 160 4.58 -18.68 9.82
N ALA A 161 3.71 -19.50 9.22
CA ALA A 161 3.96 -20.16 7.94
C ALA A 161 4.06 -19.14 6.78
N ILE A 162 3.21 -18.12 6.73
CA ILE A 162 3.29 -17.06 5.72
C ILE A 162 4.60 -16.28 5.88
N SER A 163 4.95 -15.89 7.10
CA SER A 163 6.20 -15.17 7.40
C SER A 163 7.43 -15.98 6.99
N ALA A 164 7.41 -17.29 7.20
CA ALA A 164 8.50 -18.17 6.79
C ALA A 164 8.68 -18.21 5.26
N LEU A 165 7.60 -18.30 4.48
CA LEU A 165 7.67 -18.27 3.01
C LEU A 165 8.14 -16.91 2.49
N VAL A 166 7.72 -15.81 3.11
CA VAL A 166 8.20 -14.45 2.76
C VAL A 166 9.69 -14.33 3.02
N ASN A 167 10.20 -14.84 4.14
CA ASN A 167 11.64 -14.87 4.45
C ASN A 167 12.44 -15.75 3.48
N LEU A 168 11.82 -16.75 2.86
CA LEU A 168 12.43 -17.56 1.79
C LEU A 168 12.41 -16.87 0.42
N GLY A 169 11.91 -15.62 0.33
CA GLY A 169 11.95 -14.79 -0.88
C GLY A 169 10.69 -14.83 -1.73
N TYR A 170 9.63 -15.51 -1.31
CA TYR A 170 8.35 -15.48 -2.01
C TYR A 170 7.58 -14.19 -1.70
N GLY A 171 6.91 -13.64 -2.71
CA GLY A 171 6.05 -12.47 -2.51
C GLY A 171 4.94 -12.75 -1.49
N GLN A 172 4.63 -11.80 -0.62
CA GLN A 172 3.60 -11.96 0.42
C GLN A 172 2.24 -12.44 -0.12
N PRO A 173 1.73 -11.96 -1.28
CA PRO A 173 0.50 -12.48 -1.86
C PRO A 173 0.60 -13.96 -2.27
N GLN A 174 1.75 -14.36 -2.83
CA GLN A 174 1.98 -15.74 -3.23
C GLN A 174 2.09 -16.68 -2.01
N ALA A 175 2.82 -16.25 -0.98
CA ALA A 175 2.94 -16.98 0.27
C ALA A 175 1.58 -17.15 0.94
N ALA A 176 0.76 -16.09 1.01
CA ALA A 176 -0.56 -16.13 1.58
C ALA A 176 -1.51 -17.07 0.81
N ALA A 177 -1.49 -17.03 -0.54
CA ALA A 177 -2.29 -17.92 -1.38
C ALA A 177 -1.92 -19.39 -1.20
N ALA A 178 -0.61 -19.68 -1.18
CA ALA A 178 -0.10 -21.03 -0.99
C ALA A 178 -0.46 -21.61 0.40
N ILE A 179 -0.34 -20.80 1.46
CA ILE A 179 -0.71 -21.21 2.81
C ILE A 179 -2.23 -21.34 2.97
N ALA A 180 -3.03 -20.50 2.32
CA ALA A 180 -4.50 -20.66 2.30
C ALA A 180 -4.92 -21.97 1.64
N SER A 181 -4.28 -22.37 0.54
CA SER A 181 -4.49 -23.66 -0.12
C SER A 181 -4.04 -24.83 0.79
N ALA A 182 -2.86 -24.69 1.39
CA ALA A 182 -2.31 -25.68 2.32
C ALA A 182 -3.20 -25.89 3.56
N SER A 183 -3.74 -24.81 4.12
CA SER A 183 -4.63 -24.86 5.30
C SER A 183 -5.95 -25.59 4.99
N ARG A 184 -6.52 -25.37 3.79
CA ARG A 184 -7.72 -26.11 3.34
C ARG A 184 -7.46 -27.61 3.20
N SER A 185 -6.25 -27.98 2.80
CA SER A 185 -5.87 -29.40 2.60
C SER A 185 -5.45 -30.09 3.88
N ALA A 186 -4.92 -29.36 4.87
CA ALA A 186 -4.35 -29.88 6.10
C ALA A 186 -5.32 -29.88 7.30
N GLY A 187 -6.47 -29.16 7.20
CA GLY A 187 -7.47 -29.04 8.27
C GLY A 187 -7.14 -27.97 9.33
N GLU A 188 -8.10 -27.72 10.24
CA GLU A 188 -8.06 -26.58 11.19
C GLU A 188 -6.94 -26.64 12.25
N HIS A 189 -6.29 -27.78 12.45
CA HIS A 189 -5.26 -27.99 13.48
C HIS A 189 -3.85 -28.22 12.88
N ALA A 190 -3.60 -27.81 11.64
CA ALA A 190 -2.32 -28.00 11.01
C ALA A 190 -1.21 -27.18 11.69
N GLU A 191 -0.08 -27.83 11.99
CA GLU A 191 1.10 -27.16 12.55
C GLU A 191 1.83 -26.31 11.49
N THR A 192 2.55 -25.27 11.95
CA THR A 192 3.32 -24.35 11.10
C THR A 192 4.24 -25.08 10.12
N ALA A 193 4.97 -26.11 10.57
CA ALA A 193 5.90 -26.87 9.73
C ALA A 193 5.17 -27.63 8.60
N GLN A 194 4.00 -28.14 8.86
CA GLN A 194 3.16 -28.83 7.87
C GLN A 194 2.63 -27.84 6.82
N LEU A 195 2.18 -26.68 7.26
CA LEU A 195 1.70 -25.60 6.39
C LEU A 195 2.81 -25.08 5.47
N ILE A 196 4.03 -24.88 6.00
CA ILE A 196 5.19 -24.46 5.20
C ILE A 196 5.51 -25.50 4.13
N ARG A 197 5.57 -26.80 4.48
CA ARG A 197 5.87 -27.89 3.53
C ARG A 197 4.82 -27.94 2.40
N LEU A 198 3.54 -27.87 2.73
CA LEU A 198 2.46 -27.88 1.76
C LEU A 198 2.45 -26.61 0.90
N GLY A 199 2.70 -25.44 1.50
CA GLY A 199 2.80 -24.17 0.80
C GLY A 199 3.95 -24.16 -0.22
N LEU A 200 5.14 -24.66 0.15
CA LEU A 200 6.27 -24.81 -0.78
C LEU A 200 5.95 -25.77 -1.93
N LYS A 201 5.24 -26.87 -1.65
CA LYS A 201 4.81 -27.81 -2.70
C LYS A 201 3.82 -27.16 -3.68
N GLU A 202 2.99 -26.24 -3.22
CA GLU A 202 2.04 -25.49 -4.07
C GLU A 202 2.75 -24.45 -4.93
N LEU A 203 3.79 -23.81 -4.40
CA LEU A 203 4.61 -22.80 -5.09
C LEU A 203 5.62 -23.43 -6.09
N SER A 204 5.85 -24.74 -6.03
CA SER A 204 6.76 -25.47 -6.92
C SER A 204 6.05 -26.10 -8.16
N LYS A 205 4.74 -25.90 -8.28
CA LYS A 205 3.95 -26.30 -9.46
C LYS A 205 3.92 -25.20 -10.50
#